data_c211d1a08a957dc6f80aa98ed9b23d93
#
_entry.id   c211d1a08a957dc6f80aa98ed9b23d93
#
_cell.length_a   1.000
_cell.length_b   1.000
_cell.length_c   1.000
_cell.angle_alpha   90.00
_cell.angle_beta   90.00
_cell.angle_gamma   90.00
#
_symmetry.space_group_name_H-M   'P 1'
#
loop_
_entity.id
_entity.type
_entity.pdbx_description
1 polymer ?
#
loop_
_entity_poly.entity_id
_entity_poly.type
_entity_poly.pdbx_seq_one_letter_code
_entity_poly.pdbx_strand_id
1 'polypeptide(L)'
;MEYRDVVIIGGGPAGLAAALELYRNGIKNILIIERENCLGGILRQCIHDGFGLGRFGESLSGPEYAERFISEVEKNKIPYMINAAVTEITKEKKITVVAQDGMHEIEAKAVILAMGCRERSRGALGIPGERPAGVFTAGTAQAYMNLYNRMPAKEVVILGSGDIGMIMARRLTLEGAHVQAVFEIMSHPSGLRSEEHTSELQSLRHLVCRLLLEK
;
A
#
# COMPACT_ATOMS: atom_id res chain seq x y z
N MET A 1 8.40 31.28 -2.58
CA MET A 1 9.13 30.03 -2.27
C MET A 1 9.02 29.79 -0.78
N GLU A 2 8.50 28.67 -0.39
CA GLU A 2 8.29 28.29 1.02
C GLU A 2 9.52 27.51 1.52
N TYR A 3 9.95 27.74 2.77
CA TYR A 3 11.09 27.03 3.38
C TYR A 3 10.63 26.07 4.48
N ARG A 4 11.18 24.84 4.47
CA ARG A 4 10.96 23.82 5.49
C ARG A 4 12.29 23.24 5.99
N ASP A 5 12.37 22.89 7.27
CA ASP A 5 13.52 22.13 7.76
C ASP A 5 13.52 20.72 7.18
N VAL A 6 12.36 20.06 7.19
CA VAL A 6 12.21 18.72 6.62
C VAL A 6 10.93 18.63 5.81
N VAL A 7 11.05 18.13 4.58
CA VAL A 7 9.91 17.73 3.75
C VAL A 7 9.90 16.20 3.65
N ILE A 8 8.73 15.62 3.93
CA ILE A 8 8.50 14.17 3.85
C ILE A 8 7.58 13.92 2.68
N ILE A 9 8.04 13.12 1.73
CA ILE A 9 7.29 12.77 0.52
C ILE A 9 6.65 11.40 0.71
N GLY A 10 5.33 11.41 0.89
CA GLY A 10 4.49 10.26 1.18
C GLY A 10 3.93 10.28 2.60
N GLY A 11 2.60 10.30 2.70
CA GLY A 11 1.82 10.28 3.95
C GLY A 11 1.41 8.88 4.39
N GLY A 12 2.14 7.85 3.96
CA GLY A 12 1.97 6.48 4.43
C GLY A 12 2.61 6.24 5.81
N PRO A 13 2.61 5.00 6.32
CA PRO A 13 3.07 4.69 7.68
C PRO A 13 4.51 5.14 7.96
N ALA A 14 5.39 5.00 6.98
CA ALA A 14 6.80 5.42 7.12
C ALA A 14 6.93 6.95 7.24
N GLY A 15 6.20 7.69 6.41
CA GLY A 15 6.23 9.16 6.45
C GLY A 15 5.60 9.73 7.70
N LEU A 16 4.47 9.17 8.14
CA LEU A 16 3.81 9.56 9.38
C LEU A 16 4.70 9.30 10.61
N ALA A 17 5.31 8.11 10.68
CA ALA A 17 6.23 7.78 11.76
C ALA A 17 7.46 8.70 11.79
N ALA A 18 8.03 9.01 10.61
CA ALA A 18 9.15 9.94 10.49
C ALA A 18 8.78 11.35 10.97
N ALA A 19 7.60 11.85 10.57
CA ALA A 19 7.11 13.16 10.98
C ALA A 19 6.96 13.27 12.50
N LEU A 20 6.34 12.27 13.12
CA LEU A 20 6.15 12.24 14.58
C LEU A 20 7.47 12.16 15.33
N GLU A 21 8.43 11.37 14.83
CA GLU A 21 9.72 11.23 15.47
C GLU A 21 10.54 12.52 15.37
N LEU A 22 10.54 13.17 14.22
CA LEU A 22 11.14 14.49 14.05
C LEU A 22 10.52 15.52 15.02
N TYR A 23 9.19 15.50 15.10
CA TYR A 23 8.46 16.42 15.98
C TYR A 23 8.81 16.22 17.46
N ARG A 24 8.93 14.95 17.92
CA ARG A 24 9.34 14.59 19.29
C ARG A 24 10.76 15.05 19.59
N ASN A 25 11.65 15.02 18.60
CA ASN A 25 13.02 15.49 18.70
C ASN A 25 13.19 17.01 18.49
N GLY A 26 12.12 17.78 18.52
CA GLY A 26 12.16 19.26 18.51
C GLY A 26 12.18 19.89 17.12
N ILE A 27 12.21 19.12 16.04
CA ILE A 27 12.10 19.66 14.67
C ILE A 27 10.63 19.90 14.39
N LYS A 28 10.21 21.16 14.29
CA LYS A 28 8.79 21.55 14.17
C LYS A 28 8.42 22.02 12.78
N ASN A 29 9.38 22.56 12.01
CA ASN A 29 9.13 23.06 10.66
C ASN A 29 9.17 21.92 9.64
N ILE A 30 8.18 21.01 9.73
CA ILE A 30 8.03 19.82 8.90
C ILE A 30 6.85 20.02 7.96
N LEU A 31 6.90 19.40 6.77
CA LEU A 31 5.77 19.30 5.87
C LEU A 31 5.70 17.88 5.32
N ILE A 32 4.52 17.25 5.38
CA ILE A 32 4.22 15.99 4.70
C ILE A 32 3.51 16.29 3.39
N ILE A 33 3.94 15.67 2.29
CA ILE A 33 3.30 15.82 0.98
C ILE A 33 2.77 14.44 0.55
N GLU A 34 1.45 14.34 0.36
CA GLU A 34 0.75 13.12 -0.03
C GLU A 34 -0.02 13.36 -1.35
N ARG A 35 0.19 12.47 -2.31
CA ARG A 35 -0.49 12.55 -3.62
C ARG A 35 -1.95 12.13 -3.59
N GLU A 36 -2.30 11.23 -2.67
CA GLU A 36 -3.67 10.77 -2.49
C GLU A 36 -4.52 11.83 -1.75
N ASN A 37 -5.82 11.61 -1.72
CA ASN A 37 -6.77 12.52 -1.06
C ASN A 37 -6.79 12.43 0.47
N CYS A 38 -5.99 11.56 1.07
CA CYS A 38 -5.86 11.42 2.51
C CYS A 38 -4.57 10.68 2.89
N LEU A 39 -4.16 10.82 4.13
CA LEU A 39 -3.02 10.14 4.73
C LEU A 39 -3.31 8.64 4.97
N GLY A 40 -2.28 7.87 5.32
CA GLY A 40 -2.36 6.45 5.65
C GLY A 40 -1.79 5.51 4.59
N GLY A 41 -1.69 5.97 3.33
CA GLY A 41 -1.09 5.21 2.24
C GLY A 41 -1.76 3.86 2.01
N ILE A 42 -0.96 2.83 1.71
CA ILE A 42 -1.44 1.48 1.38
C ILE A 42 -2.22 0.81 2.53
N LEU A 43 -1.97 1.19 3.78
CA LEU A 43 -2.67 0.61 4.93
C LEU A 43 -4.18 0.81 4.89
N ARG A 44 -4.66 1.86 4.26
CA ARG A 44 -6.10 2.15 4.12
C ARG A 44 -6.89 1.04 3.46
N GLN A 45 -6.26 0.30 2.55
CA GLN A 45 -6.89 -0.83 1.86
C GLN A 45 -6.60 -2.19 2.51
N CYS A 46 -5.68 -2.26 3.49
CA CYS A 46 -5.30 -3.48 4.17
C CYS A 46 -6.23 -3.74 5.36
N ILE A 47 -7.46 -4.20 5.11
CA ILE A 47 -8.48 -4.40 6.16
C ILE A 47 -8.32 -5.71 6.93
N HIS A 48 -7.26 -6.49 6.67
CA HIS A 48 -6.90 -7.67 7.48
C HIS A 48 -6.11 -7.26 8.73
N ASP A 49 -6.15 -8.11 9.74
CA ASP A 49 -5.44 -7.93 11.01
C ASP A 49 -3.95 -8.27 10.89
N GLY A 50 -3.19 -8.01 11.97
CA GLY A 50 -1.77 -8.33 12.09
C GLY A 50 -0.86 -7.12 12.18
N PHE A 51 -1.39 -5.91 12.04
CA PHE A 51 -0.63 -4.68 12.24
C PHE A 51 -0.59 -4.29 13.72
N GLY A 52 0.50 -3.68 14.14
CA GLY A 52 0.60 -3.05 15.47
C GLY A 52 1.14 -3.92 16.59
N LEU A 53 1.24 -5.23 16.46
CA LEU A 53 1.72 -6.14 17.51
C LEU A 53 3.06 -5.69 18.10
N GLY A 54 4.05 -5.42 17.27
CA GLY A 54 5.38 -4.97 17.73
C GLY A 54 5.43 -3.54 18.22
N ARG A 55 4.49 -2.68 17.82
CA ARG A 55 4.49 -1.24 18.15
C ARG A 55 3.57 -0.90 19.30
N PHE A 56 2.39 -1.49 19.32
CA PHE A 56 1.30 -1.17 20.24
C PHE A 56 0.94 -2.32 21.17
N GLY A 57 1.45 -3.54 20.93
CA GLY A 57 1.07 -4.75 21.65
C GLY A 57 -0.35 -5.22 21.34
N GLU A 58 -0.98 -4.71 20.29
CA GLU A 58 -2.35 -5.00 19.87
C GLU A 58 -2.35 -5.42 18.41
N SER A 59 -3.25 -6.35 18.06
CA SER A 59 -3.51 -6.70 16.66
C SER A 59 -4.54 -5.72 16.09
N LEU A 60 -4.14 -4.97 15.08
CA LEU A 60 -4.94 -3.93 14.44
C LEU A 60 -5.09 -4.24 12.95
N SER A 61 -6.16 -3.78 12.34
CA SER A 61 -6.25 -3.69 10.89
C SER A 61 -5.34 -2.56 10.36
N GLY A 62 -5.06 -2.58 9.06
CA GLY A 62 -4.25 -1.52 8.43
C GLY A 62 -4.80 -0.12 8.64
N PRO A 63 -6.12 0.13 8.40
CA PRO A 63 -6.74 1.43 8.69
C PRO A 63 -6.61 1.87 10.14
N GLU A 64 -6.86 1.00 11.11
CA GLU A 64 -6.73 1.31 12.54
C GLU A 64 -5.28 1.67 12.91
N TYR A 65 -4.33 0.92 12.37
CA TYR A 65 -2.91 1.23 12.56
C TYR A 65 -2.54 2.60 11.99
N ALA A 66 -3.00 2.91 10.77
CA ALA A 66 -2.75 4.21 10.14
C ALA A 66 -3.39 5.35 10.93
N GLU A 67 -4.63 5.16 11.39
CA GLU A 67 -5.39 6.16 12.13
C GLU A 67 -4.68 6.59 13.43
N ARG A 68 -4.01 5.69 14.13
CA ARG A 68 -3.24 6.04 15.32
C ARG A 68 -2.13 7.05 15.02
N PHE A 69 -1.46 6.93 13.88
CA PHE A 69 -0.43 7.89 13.46
C PHE A 69 -1.03 9.18 12.93
N ILE A 70 -2.10 9.10 12.17
CA ILE A 70 -2.81 10.27 11.61
C ILE A 70 -3.32 11.15 12.76
N SER A 71 -4.01 10.56 13.73
CA SER A 71 -4.50 11.27 14.92
C SER A 71 -3.40 11.97 15.70
N GLU A 72 -2.20 11.35 15.82
CA GLU A 72 -1.05 12.01 16.47
C GLU A 72 -0.50 13.17 15.64
N VAL A 73 -0.43 13.04 14.31
CA VAL A 73 0.01 14.10 13.40
C VAL A 73 -0.93 15.31 13.50
N GLU A 74 -2.24 15.07 13.49
CA GLU A 74 -3.26 16.12 13.61
C GLU A 74 -3.25 16.78 15.00
N LYS A 75 -3.16 15.98 16.06
CA LYS A 75 -3.05 16.47 17.44
C LYS A 75 -1.84 17.40 17.63
N ASN A 76 -0.71 17.07 17.02
CA ASN A 76 0.49 17.88 17.06
C ASN A 76 0.50 19.00 16.02
N LYS A 77 -0.56 19.13 15.20
CA LYS A 77 -0.69 20.14 14.16
C LYS A 77 0.47 20.15 13.18
N ILE A 78 1.00 18.97 12.84
CA ILE A 78 2.06 18.85 11.84
C ILE A 78 1.44 19.12 10.47
N PRO A 79 1.95 20.11 9.70
CA PRO A 79 1.37 20.46 8.41
C PRO A 79 1.50 19.33 7.40
N TYR A 80 0.46 19.14 6.59
CA TYR A 80 0.50 18.23 5.45
C TYR A 80 -0.30 18.78 4.26
N MET A 81 0.09 18.35 3.05
CA MET A 81 -0.63 18.58 1.80
C MET A 81 -1.14 17.25 1.27
N ILE A 82 -2.40 17.17 0.93
CA ILE A 82 -3.02 16.03 0.24
C ILE A 82 -3.39 16.43 -1.18
N ASN A 83 -3.67 15.46 -2.07
CA ASN A 83 -3.86 15.71 -3.50
C ASN A 83 -2.69 16.51 -4.10
N ALA A 84 -1.49 16.29 -3.60
CA ALA A 84 -0.29 17.05 -3.92
C ALA A 84 0.82 16.09 -4.40
N ALA A 85 1.17 16.18 -5.66
CA ALA A 85 2.16 15.33 -6.29
C ALA A 85 3.49 16.06 -6.42
N VAL A 86 4.57 15.48 -5.87
CA VAL A 86 5.92 15.95 -6.12
C VAL A 86 6.34 15.52 -7.51
N THR A 87 6.70 16.46 -8.36
CA THR A 87 7.12 16.22 -9.74
C THR A 87 8.61 16.31 -9.95
N GLU A 88 9.30 17.09 -9.11
CA GLU A 88 10.75 17.28 -9.21
C GLU A 88 11.37 17.50 -7.83
N ILE A 89 12.59 17.02 -7.66
CA ILE A 89 13.46 17.30 -6.52
C ILE A 89 14.85 17.56 -7.06
N THR A 90 15.36 18.77 -6.86
CA THR A 90 16.73 19.12 -7.30
C THR A 90 17.79 18.69 -6.27
N LYS A 91 19.06 18.71 -6.67
CA LYS A 91 20.18 18.43 -5.78
C LYS A 91 20.28 19.43 -4.61
N GLU A 92 19.81 20.64 -4.84
CA GLU A 92 19.74 21.73 -3.83
C GLU A 92 18.53 21.58 -2.92
N LYS A 93 17.75 20.48 -3.08
CA LYS A 93 16.55 20.17 -2.30
C LYS A 93 15.41 21.19 -2.51
N LYS A 94 15.31 21.72 -3.71
CA LYS A 94 14.12 22.42 -4.18
C LYS A 94 13.13 21.39 -4.71
N ILE A 95 11.92 21.51 -4.25
CA ILE A 95 10.84 20.53 -4.49
C ILE A 95 9.73 21.23 -5.25
N THR A 96 9.38 20.71 -6.40
CA THR A 96 8.23 21.18 -7.17
C THR A 96 7.04 20.26 -6.87
N VAL A 97 5.94 20.85 -6.43
CA VAL A 97 4.71 20.16 -6.05
C VAL A 97 3.57 20.69 -6.91
N VAL A 98 2.79 19.79 -7.47
CA VAL A 98 1.53 20.11 -8.16
C VAL A 98 0.38 19.68 -7.27
N ALA A 99 -0.46 20.63 -6.89
CA ALA A 99 -1.64 20.45 -6.05
C ALA A 99 -2.89 21.03 -6.72
N GLN A 100 -4.06 20.89 -6.09
CA GLN A 100 -5.32 21.37 -6.67
C GLN A 100 -5.36 22.89 -6.84
N ASP A 101 -4.68 23.63 -5.99
CA ASP A 101 -4.59 25.10 -5.99
C ASP A 101 -3.45 25.63 -6.85
N GLY A 102 -2.67 24.76 -7.49
CA GLY A 102 -1.62 25.13 -8.40
C GLY A 102 -0.27 24.47 -8.15
N MET A 103 0.79 25.12 -8.63
CA MET A 103 2.17 24.67 -8.48
C MET A 103 2.84 25.40 -7.32
N HIS A 104 3.49 24.65 -6.46
CA HIS A 104 4.25 25.15 -5.32
C HIS A 104 5.73 24.84 -5.47
N GLU A 105 6.58 25.77 -5.08
CA GLU A 105 8.02 25.55 -4.94
C GLU A 105 8.41 25.63 -3.45
N ILE A 106 9.00 24.55 -2.95
CA ILE A 106 9.39 24.41 -1.55
C ILE A 106 10.88 24.14 -1.49
N GLU A 107 11.59 24.90 -0.68
CA GLU A 107 13.00 24.65 -0.35
C GLU A 107 13.09 23.90 0.98
N ALA A 108 13.90 22.83 1.03
CA ALA A 108 14.04 22.03 2.23
C ALA A 108 15.51 21.87 2.63
N LYS A 109 15.77 21.90 3.95
CA LYS A 109 17.08 21.53 4.49
C LYS A 109 17.34 20.05 4.35
N ALA A 110 16.30 19.20 4.53
CA ALA A 110 16.36 17.76 4.33
C ALA A 110 15.06 17.25 3.68
N VAL A 111 15.18 16.16 2.91
CA VAL A 111 14.04 15.50 2.28
C VAL A 111 14.03 14.03 2.67
N ILE A 112 12.88 13.53 3.12
CA ILE A 112 12.66 12.12 3.43
C ILE A 112 11.75 11.53 2.35
N LEU A 113 12.22 10.49 1.66
CA LEU A 113 11.46 9.77 0.67
C LEU A 113 10.73 8.59 1.33
N ALA A 114 9.42 8.69 1.47
CA ALA A 114 8.55 7.69 2.08
C ALA A 114 7.42 7.25 1.12
N MET A 115 7.73 7.19 -0.17
CA MET A 115 6.77 7.03 -1.27
C MET A 115 6.22 5.61 -1.43
N GLY A 116 6.64 4.66 -0.60
CA GLY A 116 6.26 3.26 -0.70
C GLY A 116 6.81 2.58 -1.96
N CYS A 117 6.12 1.54 -2.39
CA CYS A 117 6.45 0.79 -3.60
C CYS A 117 5.22 0.58 -4.48
N ARG A 118 5.42 0.11 -5.69
CA ARG A 118 4.36 -0.34 -6.60
C ARG A 118 4.56 -1.79 -6.95
N GLU A 119 3.43 -2.48 -7.09
CA GLU A 119 3.41 -3.82 -7.66
C GLU A 119 3.86 -3.79 -9.12
N ARG A 120 4.47 -4.87 -9.55
CA ARG A 120 4.80 -5.04 -10.96
C ARG A 120 3.53 -5.23 -11.77
N SER A 121 3.35 -4.38 -12.76
CA SER A 121 2.24 -4.53 -13.72
C SER A 121 2.47 -5.75 -14.62
N ARG A 122 1.40 -6.19 -15.32
CA ARG A 122 1.49 -7.26 -16.32
C ARG A 122 2.63 -7.04 -17.32
N GLY A 123 2.79 -5.81 -17.81
CA GLY A 123 3.87 -5.48 -18.74
C GLY A 123 5.27 -5.61 -18.13
N ALA A 124 5.43 -5.24 -16.87
CA ALA A 124 6.70 -5.39 -16.15
C ALA A 124 7.04 -6.85 -15.81
N LEU A 125 6.02 -7.72 -15.71
CA LEU A 125 6.19 -9.17 -15.53
C LEU A 125 6.46 -9.91 -16.85
N GLY A 126 6.30 -9.25 -18.00
CA GLY A 126 6.50 -9.87 -19.30
C GLY A 126 5.50 -10.98 -19.63
N ILE A 127 4.31 -10.97 -19.02
CA ILE A 127 3.27 -11.98 -19.29
C ILE A 127 2.84 -11.89 -20.74
N PRO A 128 3.03 -12.97 -21.54
CA PRO A 128 2.73 -12.96 -22.97
C PRO A 128 1.23 -12.90 -23.26
N GLY A 129 0.90 -12.72 -24.55
CA GLY A 129 -0.45 -12.70 -25.07
C GLY A 129 -1.06 -11.30 -25.11
N GLU A 130 -2.35 -11.25 -25.46
CA GLU A 130 -3.14 -10.03 -25.58
C GLU A 130 -3.32 -9.33 -24.24
N ARG A 131 -3.73 -8.06 -24.29
CA ARG A 131 -4.02 -7.26 -23.10
C ARG A 131 -5.52 -7.06 -22.92
N PRO A 132 -6.26 -8.09 -22.50
CA PRO A 132 -7.68 -7.95 -22.25
C PRO A 132 -7.95 -7.05 -21.06
N ALA A 133 -9.15 -6.50 -20.98
CA ALA A 133 -9.66 -5.88 -19.76
C ALA A 133 -9.75 -6.96 -18.64
N GLY A 134 -9.69 -6.53 -17.38
CA GLY A 134 -9.80 -7.45 -16.24
C GLY A 134 -8.47 -8.02 -15.73
N VAL A 135 -7.32 -7.58 -16.26
CA VAL A 135 -6.01 -7.92 -15.70
C VAL A 135 -5.60 -6.85 -14.69
N PHE A 136 -5.65 -7.20 -13.42
CA PHE A 136 -5.33 -6.30 -12.28
C PHE A 136 -4.10 -6.79 -11.53
N THR A 137 -3.36 -5.87 -10.92
CA THR A 137 -2.47 -6.23 -9.82
C THR A 137 -3.32 -6.51 -8.57
N ALA A 138 -2.81 -7.31 -7.64
CA ALA A 138 -3.53 -7.66 -6.43
C ALA A 138 -3.92 -6.42 -5.60
N GLY A 139 -3.01 -5.46 -5.43
CA GLY A 139 -3.29 -4.22 -4.70
C GLY A 139 -4.31 -3.33 -5.41
N THR A 140 -4.34 -3.31 -6.74
CA THR A 140 -5.40 -2.60 -7.47
C THR A 140 -6.75 -3.25 -7.24
N ALA A 141 -6.85 -4.59 -7.30
CA ALA A 141 -8.09 -5.31 -7.01
C ALA A 141 -8.54 -5.09 -5.56
N GLN A 142 -7.59 -5.10 -4.62
CA GLN A 142 -7.84 -4.80 -3.21
C GLN A 142 -8.41 -3.39 -3.00
N ALA A 143 -7.84 -2.38 -3.68
CA ALA A 143 -8.35 -1.02 -3.62
C ALA A 143 -9.79 -0.92 -4.16
N TYR A 144 -10.09 -1.59 -5.29
CA TYR A 144 -11.45 -1.63 -5.82
C TYR A 144 -12.46 -2.15 -4.79
N MET A 145 -12.12 -3.22 -4.08
CA MET A 145 -13.01 -3.83 -3.10
C MET A 145 -13.07 -3.01 -1.81
N ASN A 146 -11.92 -2.68 -1.24
CA ASN A 146 -11.83 -2.18 0.13
C ASN A 146 -11.98 -0.65 0.24
N LEU A 147 -11.62 0.11 -0.80
CA LEU A 147 -11.77 1.57 -0.82
C LEU A 147 -12.98 2.03 -1.62
N TYR A 148 -13.29 1.35 -2.74
CA TYR A 148 -14.34 1.79 -3.64
C TYR A 148 -15.60 0.95 -3.58
N ASN A 149 -15.62 -0.12 -2.75
CA ASN A 149 -16.74 -1.06 -2.61
C ASN A 149 -17.24 -1.59 -3.96
N ARG A 150 -16.30 -1.97 -4.83
CA ARG A 150 -16.56 -2.48 -6.18
C ARG A 150 -15.91 -3.84 -6.37
N MET A 151 -16.71 -4.84 -6.74
CA MET A 151 -16.20 -6.15 -7.11
C MET A 151 -15.48 -6.06 -8.48
N PRO A 152 -14.18 -6.42 -8.57
CA PRO A 152 -13.45 -6.35 -9.83
C PRO A 152 -13.89 -7.40 -10.85
N ALA A 153 -14.28 -8.60 -10.41
CA ALA A 153 -14.77 -9.69 -11.25
C ALA A 153 -15.54 -10.71 -10.42
N LYS A 154 -16.39 -11.52 -11.10
CA LYS A 154 -17.11 -12.65 -10.48
C LYS A 154 -16.33 -13.96 -10.60
N GLU A 155 -15.63 -14.16 -11.71
CA GLU A 155 -14.77 -15.30 -11.98
C GLU A 155 -13.33 -14.83 -12.00
N VAL A 156 -12.46 -15.43 -11.19
CA VAL A 156 -11.11 -14.93 -10.93
C VAL A 156 -10.09 -16.06 -10.99
N VAL A 157 -8.98 -15.75 -11.62
CA VAL A 157 -7.73 -16.54 -11.56
C VAL A 157 -6.64 -15.65 -10.96
N ILE A 158 -5.87 -16.19 -10.04
CA ILE A 158 -4.78 -15.47 -9.37
C ILE A 158 -3.45 -16.08 -9.80
N LEU A 159 -2.51 -15.20 -10.17
CA LEU A 159 -1.14 -15.59 -10.50
C LEU A 159 -0.21 -15.17 -9.35
N GLY A 160 0.32 -16.14 -8.65
CA GLY A 160 1.17 -16.00 -7.46
C GLY A 160 0.43 -16.28 -6.15
N SER A 161 1.03 -17.12 -5.32
CA SER A 161 0.53 -17.50 -3.99
C SER A 161 1.30 -16.82 -2.85
N GLY A 162 1.90 -15.66 -3.10
CA GLY A 162 2.44 -14.81 -2.05
C GLY A 162 1.33 -14.28 -1.14
N ASP A 163 1.69 -13.65 -0.02
CA ASP A 163 0.74 -13.20 1.00
C ASP A 163 -0.42 -12.41 0.40
N ILE A 164 -0.15 -11.42 -0.44
CA ILE A 164 -1.21 -10.60 -1.04
C ILE A 164 -2.09 -11.41 -1.99
N GLY A 165 -1.54 -12.37 -2.73
CA GLY A 165 -2.32 -13.26 -3.59
C GLY A 165 -3.31 -14.11 -2.79
N MET A 166 -2.89 -14.65 -1.66
CA MET A 166 -3.71 -15.49 -0.79
C MET A 166 -4.74 -14.66 -0.01
N ILE A 167 -4.36 -13.49 0.49
CA ILE A 167 -5.30 -12.53 1.11
C ILE A 167 -6.41 -12.17 0.11
N MET A 168 -6.04 -11.91 -1.16
CA MET A 168 -7.02 -11.57 -2.19
C MET A 168 -7.89 -12.75 -2.58
N ALA A 169 -7.35 -13.98 -2.64
CA ALA A 169 -8.13 -15.18 -2.89
C ALA A 169 -9.24 -15.32 -1.83
N ARG A 170 -8.86 -15.23 -0.55
CA ARG A 170 -9.82 -15.27 0.57
C ARG A 170 -10.83 -14.13 0.49
N ARG A 171 -10.38 -12.90 0.29
CA ARG A 171 -11.26 -11.73 0.27
C ARG A 171 -12.29 -11.81 -0.87
N LEU A 172 -11.84 -12.12 -2.07
CA LEU A 172 -12.72 -12.27 -3.24
C LEU A 172 -13.78 -13.36 -3.02
N THR A 173 -13.38 -14.49 -2.44
CA THR A 173 -14.31 -15.59 -2.12
C THR A 173 -15.36 -15.15 -1.09
N LEU A 174 -14.96 -14.46 -0.04
CA LEU A 174 -15.88 -13.97 0.99
C LEU A 174 -16.88 -12.94 0.45
N GLU A 175 -16.48 -12.15 -0.53
CA GLU A 175 -17.36 -11.18 -1.20
C GLU A 175 -18.20 -11.81 -2.34
N GLY A 176 -18.13 -13.14 -2.54
CA GLY A 176 -18.97 -13.88 -3.46
C GLY A 176 -18.40 -14.03 -4.88
N ALA A 177 -17.13 -13.74 -5.11
CA ALA A 177 -16.46 -14.12 -6.34
C ALA A 177 -16.06 -15.60 -6.30
N HIS A 178 -16.04 -16.24 -7.45
CA HIS A 178 -15.53 -17.59 -7.63
C HIS A 178 -14.05 -17.53 -8.04
N VAL A 179 -13.16 -17.90 -7.13
CA VAL A 179 -11.72 -18.03 -7.42
C VAL A 179 -11.50 -19.43 -8.00
N GLN A 180 -11.36 -19.50 -9.32
CA GLN A 180 -11.20 -20.75 -10.05
C GLN A 180 -9.87 -21.44 -9.78
N ALA A 181 -8.78 -20.64 -9.69
CA ALA A 181 -7.44 -21.18 -9.46
C ALA A 181 -6.50 -20.10 -8.92
N VAL A 182 -5.50 -20.57 -8.17
CA VAL A 182 -4.29 -19.81 -7.83
C VAL A 182 -3.12 -20.55 -8.43
N PHE A 183 -2.40 -19.91 -9.34
CA PHE A 183 -1.21 -20.48 -9.99
C PHE A 183 0.05 -20.06 -9.28
N GLU A 184 0.94 -21.00 -9.02
CA GLU A 184 2.23 -20.75 -8.38
C GLU A 184 3.34 -21.44 -9.17
N ILE A 185 4.45 -20.72 -9.37
CA ILE A 185 5.64 -21.26 -10.06
C ILE A 185 6.45 -22.20 -9.15
N MET A 186 6.39 -21.96 -7.84
CA MET A 186 7.05 -22.82 -6.85
C MET A 186 6.23 -24.06 -6.55
N SER A 187 6.89 -25.11 -6.04
CA SER A 187 6.22 -26.36 -5.65
C SER A 187 5.35 -26.25 -4.38
N HIS A 188 5.34 -25.10 -3.75
CA HIS A 188 4.60 -24.81 -2.52
C HIS A 188 4.15 -23.35 -2.54
N PRO A 189 3.12 -22.97 -1.79
CA PRO A 189 2.73 -21.57 -1.62
C PRO A 189 3.89 -20.74 -1.10
N SER A 190 4.10 -19.56 -1.68
CA SER A 190 5.22 -18.68 -1.38
C SER A 190 4.96 -17.65 -0.28
N GLY A 191 3.74 -17.60 0.26
CA GLY A 191 3.35 -16.72 1.35
C GLY A 191 4.00 -17.08 2.69
N LEU A 192 4.08 -16.11 3.61
CA LEU A 192 4.55 -16.34 4.97
C LEU A 192 3.70 -17.39 5.67
N ARG A 193 4.35 -18.37 6.30
CA ARG A 193 3.71 -19.33 7.19
C ARG A 193 3.39 -18.66 8.53
N SER A 194 2.46 -17.73 8.58
CA SER A 194 1.87 -17.34 9.86
C SER A 194 0.87 -18.42 10.26
N GLU A 195 0.91 -18.89 11.47
CA GLU A 195 0.06 -19.98 11.96
C GLU A 195 -1.44 -19.65 11.83
N GLU A 196 -1.82 -18.38 11.94
CA GLU A 196 -3.19 -17.89 11.76
C GLU A 196 -3.70 -18.03 10.33
N HIS A 197 -2.86 -17.85 9.33
CA HIS A 197 -3.27 -17.95 7.93
C HIS A 197 -3.27 -19.39 7.40
N THR A 198 -2.51 -20.31 8.02
CA THR A 198 -2.44 -21.70 7.57
C THR A 198 -3.71 -22.51 7.86
N SER A 199 -4.43 -22.22 8.92
CA SER A 199 -5.70 -22.91 9.24
C SER A 199 -6.82 -22.51 8.29
N GLU A 200 -6.89 -21.25 7.89
CA GLU A 200 -7.88 -20.75 6.94
C GLU A 200 -7.55 -21.12 5.49
N LEU A 201 -6.26 -21.19 5.13
CA LEU A 201 -5.79 -21.60 3.82
C LEU A 201 -5.90 -23.12 3.56
N GLN A 202 -6.09 -23.94 4.59
CA GLN A 202 -6.35 -25.36 4.41
C GLN A 202 -7.64 -25.64 3.60
N SER A 203 -8.63 -24.75 3.69
CA SER A 203 -9.84 -24.82 2.86
C SER A 203 -9.59 -24.48 1.38
N LEU A 204 -8.51 -23.72 1.09
CA LEU A 204 -8.11 -23.31 -0.27
C LEU A 204 -7.08 -24.26 -0.91
N ARG A 205 -6.63 -25.30 -0.22
CA ARG A 205 -5.66 -26.29 -0.78
C ARG A 205 -6.12 -26.94 -2.08
N HIS A 206 -7.41 -27.01 -2.31
CA HIS A 206 -7.97 -27.54 -3.55
C HIS A 206 -7.93 -26.54 -4.72
N LEU A 207 -7.62 -25.25 -4.47
CA LEU A 207 -7.57 -24.19 -5.47
C LEU A 207 -6.16 -23.93 -6.02
N VAL A 208 -5.12 -24.51 -5.42
CA VAL A 208 -3.75 -24.35 -5.91
C VAL A 208 -3.46 -25.38 -6.98
N CYS A 209 -3.60 -24.99 -8.24
CA CYS A 209 -3.18 -25.79 -9.39
C CYS A 209 -1.67 -25.60 -9.61
N ARG A 210 -0.95 -26.72 -9.58
CA ARG A 210 0.46 -26.79 -9.93
C ARG A 210 0.58 -26.85 -11.44
N LEU A 211 1.06 -25.80 -12.10
CA LEU A 211 1.55 -25.89 -13.46
C LEU A 211 2.91 -26.60 -13.41
N LEU A 212 2.90 -27.91 -13.61
CA LEU A 212 4.10 -28.64 -14.00
C LEU A 212 4.39 -28.24 -15.44
N LEU A 213 5.30 -27.28 -15.64
CA LEU A 213 6.02 -27.16 -16.89
C LEU A 213 7.00 -28.32 -16.90
N GLU A 214 6.57 -29.46 -17.40
CA GLU A 214 7.49 -30.48 -17.87
C GLU A 214 8.31 -29.88 -19.02
N LYS A 215 9.63 -29.87 -18.84
CA LYS A 215 10.59 -29.64 -19.90
C LYS A 215 10.67 -30.85 -20.80
#